data_37b5921605f1cf4159a8efa7094a580e
#
_entry.id   37b5921605f1cf4159a8efa7094a580e
#
_cell.length_a   1.000
_cell.length_b   1.000
_cell.length_c   1.000
_cell.angle_alpha   90.00
_cell.angle_beta   90.00
_cell.angle_gamma   90.00
#
_symmetry.space_group_name_H-M   'P 1'
#
loop_
_entity.id
_entity.type
_entity.pdbx_description
1 polymer ?
#
loop_
_entity_poly.entity_id
_entity_poly.type
_entity_poly.pdbx_seq_one_letter_code
_entity_poly.pdbx_strand_id
1 'polypeptide(L)'
;MTKVYIFVFTVFYKGLNKSSFYKPKSETSKIPQFFTKNFYSDEEIDSKKIFDEDKYYLFNIWASWCIPCKDEHPILSNLSKNQQLDIIGLNYKDKITNAKKFLDELGDPYEKILLDQDGTISIEWGAIGVPETFLIYQNRIIKKFIGPLNENSIIDIQQIIK
;
A
#
# COMPACT_ATOMS: atom_id res chain seq x y z
N MET A 1 11.48 -46.13 21.39
CA MET A 1 11.82 -44.68 21.31
C MET A 1 11.90 -44.17 19.85
N THR A 2 12.43 -44.91 18.91
CA THR A 2 12.62 -44.50 17.48
C THR A 2 11.32 -44.13 16.74
N LYS A 3 10.19 -44.80 17.00
CA LYS A 3 8.91 -44.53 16.33
C LYS A 3 8.31 -43.17 16.67
N VAL A 4 8.56 -42.67 17.88
CA VAL A 4 8.06 -41.34 18.32
C VAL A 4 8.82 -40.22 17.59
N TYR A 5 10.12 -40.35 17.42
CA TYR A 5 10.94 -39.38 16.71
C TYR A 5 10.59 -39.30 15.21
N ILE A 6 10.29 -40.43 14.58
CA ILE A 6 9.86 -40.47 13.18
C ILE A 6 8.49 -39.79 13.03
N PHE A 7 7.57 -40.01 13.95
CA PHE A 7 6.26 -39.36 13.92
C PHE A 7 6.35 -37.82 14.10
N VAL A 8 7.13 -37.37 15.08
CA VAL A 8 7.35 -35.95 15.30
C VAL A 8 8.01 -35.29 14.08
N PHE A 9 9.05 -35.96 13.52
CA PHE A 9 9.72 -35.46 12.31
C PHE A 9 8.80 -35.38 11.10
N THR A 10 7.93 -36.34 10.87
CA THR A 10 6.96 -36.33 9.77
C THR A 10 5.88 -35.25 9.94
N VAL A 11 5.43 -35.01 11.16
CA VAL A 11 4.48 -33.92 11.46
C VAL A 11 5.12 -32.54 11.22
N PHE A 12 6.35 -32.35 11.70
CA PHE A 12 7.11 -31.12 11.47
C PHE A 12 7.43 -30.91 9.99
N TYR A 13 7.88 -31.93 9.29
CA TYR A 13 8.19 -31.86 7.86
C TYR A 13 6.96 -31.55 7.01
N LYS A 14 5.80 -32.15 7.33
CA LYS A 14 4.51 -31.82 6.68
C LYS A 14 4.01 -30.42 7.06
N GLY A 15 4.31 -29.96 8.27
CA GLY A 15 3.97 -28.59 8.73
C GLY A 15 4.80 -27.52 8.01
N LEU A 16 6.11 -27.78 7.85
CA LEU A 16 7.03 -26.87 7.16
C LEU A 16 6.77 -26.80 5.63
N ASN A 17 6.32 -27.90 5.03
CA ASN A 17 5.95 -27.94 3.61
C ASN A 17 4.52 -27.44 3.31
N LYS A 18 3.70 -27.14 4.30
CA LYS A 18 2.52 -26.30 4.13
C LYS A 18 2.99 -24.85 4.09
N SER A 19 3.59 -24.45 2.97
CA SER A 19 3.65 -23.05 2.62
C SER A 19 2.20 -22.58 2.45
N SER A 20 1.61 -22.04 3.52
CA SER A 20 0.47 -21.16 3.40
C SER A 20 0.98 -19.91 2.68
N PHE A 21 1.16 -20.00 1.36
CA PHE A 21 1.33 -18.80 0.56
C PHE A 21 0.08 -17.97 0.83
N TYR A 22 0.25 -16.88 1.58
CA TYR A 22 -0.70 -15.79 1.58
C TYR A 22 -0.89 -15.43 0.10
N LYS A 23 -2.00 -15.88 -0.48
CA LYS A 23 -2.43 -15.37 -1.78
C LYS A 23 -2.99 -13.98 -1.48
N PRO A 24 -2.32 -12.89 -1.90
CA PRO A 24 -2.90 -11.57 -1.79
C PRO A 24 -4.29 -11.63 -2.43
N LYS A 25 -5.26 -10.96 -1.80
CA LYS A 25 -6.62 -10.82 -2.34
C LYS A 25 -6.46 -10.43 -3.81
N SER A 26 -6.97 -11.27 -4.72
CA SER A 26 -6.61 -11.24 -6.14
C SER A 26 -6.70 -9.84 -6.73
N GLU A 27 -5.74 -9.50 -7.57
CA GLU A 27 -5.86 -8.42 -8.56
C GLU A 27 -7.28 -8.45 -9.13
N THR A 28 -7.96 -7.31 -9.19
CA THR A 28 -9.39 -7.14 -9.56
C THR A 28 -10.41 -7.18 -8.40
N SER A 29 -10.00 -7.11 -7.14
CA SER A 29 -10.94 -6.96 -6.02
C SER A 29 -11.48 -5.52 -5.96
N LYS A 30 -12.75 -5.37 -5.55
CA LYS A 30 -13.29 -4.04 -5.20
C LYS A 30 -12.47 -3.44 -4.06
N ILE A 31 -12.27 -2.13 -4.10
CA ILE A 31 -11.62 -1.41 -3.01
C ILE A 31 -12.44 -1.52 -1.72
N PRO A 32 -11.79 -1.74 -0.57
CA PRO A 32 -12.45 -1.66 0.74
C PRO A 32 -12.99 -0.25 0.97
N GLN A 33 -14.15 -0.15 1.62
CA GLN A 33 -14.71 1.13 2.05
C GLN A 33 -14.27 1.41 3.48
N PHE A 34 -13.86 2.65 3.73
CA PHE A 34 -13.41 3.10 5.04
C PHE A 34 -13.72 4.58 5.27
N PHE A 35 -13.70 4.98 6.53
CA PHE A 35 -13.72 6.38 6.95
C PHE A 35 -12.39 6.71 7.61
N THR A 36 -11.90 7.91 7.35
CA THR A 36 -10.64 8.39 7.91
C THR A 36 -10.62 9.91 8.00
N LYS A 37 -9.52 10.47 8.51
CA LYS A 37 -9.29 11.92 8.52
C LYS A 37 -8.27 12.32 7.46
N ASN A 38 -8.43 13.55 6.97
CA ASN A 38 -7.44 14.20 6.15
C ASN A 38 -6.18 14.49 7.00
N PHE A 39 -5.00 14.32 6.42
CA PHE A 39 -3.73 14.55 7.09
C PHE A 39 -3.48 16.02 7.48
N TYR A 40 -3.97 16.96 6.67
CA TYR A 40 -3.75 18.39 6.86
C TYR A 40 -4.89 19.10 7.61
N SER A 41 -6.04 18.42 7.78
CA SER A 41 -7.23 18.98 8.44
C SER A 41 -7.95 17.91 9.26
N ASP A 42 -8.88 18.33 10.13
CA ASP A 42 -9.76 17.39 10.88
C ASP A 42 -10.97 16.90 10.06
N GLU A 43 -10.98 17.15 8.75
CA GLU A 43 -12.06 16.72 7.86
C GLU A 43 -12.15 15.20 7.81
N GLU A 44 -13.36 14.67 8.05
CA GLU A 44 -13.65 13.26 7.86
C GLU A 44 -13.86 12.96 6.38
N ILE A 45 -13.20 11.91 5.89
CA ILE A 45 -13.21 11.47 4.50
C ILE A 45 -13.87 10.11 4.39
N ASP A 46 -14.89 10.01 3.55
CA ASP A 46 -15.45 8.73 3.07
C ASP A 46 -14.67 8.29 1.82
N SER A 47 -14.09 7.10 1.85
CA SER A 47 -13.31 6.54 0.75
C SER A 47 -14.08 6.46 -0.58
N LYS A 48 -15.41 6.36 -0.53
CA LYS A 48 -16.26 6.39 -1.73
C LYS A 48 -16.16 7.69 -2.55
N LYS A 49 -15.70 8.76 -1.91
CA LYS A 49 -15.57 10.09 -2.54
C LYS A 49 -14.15 10.38 -3.02
N ILE A 50 -13.22 9.44 -2.83
CA ILE A 50 -11.81 9.65 -3.18
C ILE A 50 -11.53 9.19 -4.60
N PHE A 51 -12.06 8.00 -4.96
CA PHE A 51 -11.71 7.33 -6.20
C PHE A 51 -12.80 7.58 -7.25
N ASP A 52 -12.46 8.35 -8.29
CA ASP A 52 -13.29 8.55 -9.47
C ASP A 52 -13.16 7.33 -10.39
N GLU A 53 -14.25 6.93 -11.07
CA GLU A 53 -14.25 5.76 -11.95
C GLU A 53 -13.44 5.98 -13.23
N ASP A 54 -13.29 7.22 -13.69
CA ASP A 54 -12.64 7.56 -14.95
C ASP A 54 -11.13 7.89 -14.81
N LYS A 55 -10.56 7.73 -13.61
CA LYS A 55 -9.18 8.09 -13.33
C LYS A 55 -8.39 6.94 -12.70
N TYR A 56 -7.09 6.89 -13.00
CA TYR A 56 -6.16 6.00 -12.32
C TYR A 56 -5.66 6.60 -11.01
N TYR A 57 -5.50 5.75 -9.99
CA TYR A 57 -4.93 6.15 -8.71
C TYR A 57 -3.83 5.18 -8.28
N LEU A 58 -2.77 5.73 -7.69
CA LEU A 58 -1.85 4.97 -6.85
C LEU A 58 -2.22 5.24 -5.39
N PHE A 59 -2.69 4.22 -4.70
CA PHE A 59 -2.91 4.27 -3.26
C PHE A 59 -1.68 3.70 -2.56
N ASN A 60 -0.85 4.59 -2.00
CA ASN A 60 0.44 4.25 -1.42
C ASN A 60 0.35 4.30 0.11
N ILE A 61 0.66 3.18 0.76
CA ILE A 61 0.73 3.06 2.22
C ILE A 61 2.17 3.31 2.64
N TRP A 62 2.38 4.35 3.47
CA TRP A 62 3.70 4.83 3.82
C TRP A 62 3.79 5.32 5.26
N ALA A 63 5.03 5.51 5.76
CA ALA A 63 5.29 6.15 7.05
C ALA A 63 6.65 6.86 7.03
N SER A 64 6.80 7.90 7.85
CA SER A 64 8.06 8.64 7.95
C SER A 64 9.21 7.84 8.57
N TRP A 65 8.90 6.85 9.39
CA TRP A 65 9.88 5.94 10.00
C TRP A 65 10.32 4.79 9.08
N CYS A 66 9.71 4.66 7.89
CA CYS A 66 9.94 3.58 6.94
C CYS A 66 11.10 3.97 5.98
N ILE A 67 12.26 3.33 6.11
CA ILE A 67 13.41 3.60 5.25
C ILE A 67 13.12 3.31 3.78
N PRO A 68 12.55 2.14 3.38
CA PRO A 68 12.23 1.89 1.98
C PRO A 68 11.20 2.86 1.39
N CYS A 69 10.32 3.46 2.22
CA CYS A 69 9.40 4.50 1.77
C CYS A 69 10.16 5.77 1.34
N LYS A 70 11.26 6.08 2.04
CA LYS A 70 12.13 7.19 1.66
C LYS A 70 12.84 6.92 0.32
N ASP A 71 13.25 5.67 0.10
CA ASP A 71 13.97 5.27 -1.12
C ASP A 71 13.05 5.33 -2.36
N GLU A 72 11.75 4.99 -2.23
CA GLU A 72 10.80 5.07 -3.35
C GLU A 72 10.24 6.49 -3.60
N HIS A 73 10.40 7.40 -2.65
CA HIS A 73 9.79 8.74 -2.72
C HIS A 73 10.11 9.55 -4.00
N PRO A 74 11.35 9.53 -4.55
CA PRO A 74 11.65 10.16 -5.83
C PRO A 74 10.84 9.56 -7.01
N ILE A 75 10.51 8.26 -6.95
CA ILE A 75 9.69 7.59 -7.95
C ILE A 75 8.26 8.11 -7.89
N LEU A 76 7.68 8.20 -6.70
CA LEU A 76 6.35 8.77 -6.48
C LEU A 76 6.31 10.23 -6.97
N SER A 77 7.34 11.04 -6.66
CA SER A 77 7.46 12.44 -7.11
C SER A 77 7.59 12.57 -8.63
N ASN A 78 8.11 11.56 -9.32
CA ASN A 78 8.12 11.53 -10.77
C ASN A 78 6.77 11.11 -11.36
N LEU A 79 6.12 10.09 -10.77
CA LEU A 79 4.81 9.60 -11.20
C LEU A 79 3.70 10.63 -10.98
N SER A 80 3.77 11.47 -9.93
CA SER A 80 2.78 12.51 -9.64
C SER A 80 2.69 13.60 -10.72
N LYS A 81 3.66 13.68 -11.63
CA LYS A 81 3.64 14.61 -12.77
C LYS A 81 2.74 14.13 -13.92
N ASN A 82 2.28 12.89 -13.87
CA ASN A 82 1.40 12.33 -14.89
C ASN A 82 -0.05 12.76 -14.62
N GLN A 83 -0.63 13.53 -15.53
CA GLN A 83 -1.99 14.07 -15.40
C GLN A 83 -3.12 13.00 -15.40
N GLN A 84 -2.84 11.78 -15.84
CA GLN A 84 -3.79 10.66 -15.86
C GLN A 84 -3.79 9.86 -14.56
N LEU A 85 -2.91 10.19 -13.61
CA LEU A 85 -2.65 9.41 -12.41
C LEU A 85 -2.59 10.32 -11.18
N ASP A 86 -3.46 10.09 -10.21
CA ASP A 86 -3.36 10.72 -8.90
C ASP A 86 -2.74 9.77 -7.89
N ILE A 87 -1.95 10.32 -6.97
CA ILE A 87 -1.35 9.55 -5.88
C ILE A 87 -2.04 9.93 -4.57
N ILE A 88 -2.65 8.93 -3.92
CA ILE A 88 -3.26 9.08 -2.60
C ILE A 88 -2.36 8.40 -1.57
N GLY A 89 -1.88 9.15 -0.61
CA GLY A 89 -1.07 8.61 0.49
C GLY A 89 -1.93 8.14 1.66
N LEU A 90 -1.64 6.95 2.21
CA LEU A 90 -2.16 6.50 3.49
C LEU A 90 -1.02 6.48 4.50
N ASN A 91 -1.01 7.43 5.42
CA ASN A 91 0.02 7.54 6.45
C ASN A 91 -0.26 6.57 7.59
N TYR A 92 0.56 5.51 7.67
CA TYR A 92 0.37 4.34 8.51
C TYR A 92 1.09 4.47 9.86
N LYS A 93 0.34 4.44 10.96
CA LYS A 93 0.87 4.38 12.35
C LYS A 93 2.04 5.35 12.58
N ASP A 94 1.85 6.60 12.21
CA ASP A 94 2.91 7.60 12.23
C ASP A 94 2.54 8.81 13.11
N LYS A 95 3.55 9.54 13.54
CA LYS A 95 3.36 10.84 14.17
C LYS A 95 3.24 11.91 13.08
N ILE A 96 2.14 12.66 13.08
CA ILE A 96 1.88 13.72 12.09
C ILE A 96 3.05 14.70 11.97
N THR A 97 3.70 15.04 13.09
CA THR A 97 4.87 15.94 13.08
C THR A 97 6.06 15.35 12.32
N ASN A 98 6.31 14.04 12.44
CA ASN A 98 7.40 13.38 11.74
C ASN A 98 7.05 13.21 10.25
N ALA A 99 5.80 12.85 9.96
CA ALA A 99 5.31 12.71 8.60
C ALA A 99 5.37 14.06 7.86
N LYS A 100 4.99 15.18 8.49
CA LYS A 100 5.14 16.52 7.92
C LYS A 100 6.59 16.85 7.63
N LYS A 101 7.50 16.61 8.58
CA LYS A 101 8.94 16.83 8.37
C LYS A 101 9.48 16.00 7.20
N PHE A 102 9.04 14.74 7.06
CA PHE A 102 9.41 13.87 5.94
C PHE A 102 9.01 14.50 4.60
N LEU A 103 7.77 15.00 4.50
CA LEU A 103 7.27 15.65 3.27
C LEU A 103 7.93 17.01 3.02
N ASP A 104 8.23 17.78 4.05
CA ASP A 104 8.95 19.06 3.93
C ASP A 104 10.38 18.84 3.38
N GLU A 105 11.04 17.74 3.76
CA GLU A 105 12.41 17.41 3.32
C GLU A 105 12.46 16.80 1.91
N LEU A 106 11.46 15.97 1.53
CA LEU A 106 11.50 15.16 0.32
C LEU A 106 10.51 15.62 -0.77
N GLY A 107 9.63 16.57 -0.44
CA GLY A 107 8.50 16.99 -1.26
C GLY A 107 7.24 16.19 -1.00
N ASP A 108 6.09 16.68 -1.47
CA ASP A 108 4.79 16.03 -1.35
C ASP A 108 4.28 15.56 -2.72
N PRO A 109 4.33 14.26 -3.03
CA PRO A 109 3.84 13.72 -4.30
C PRO A 109 2.35 13.41 -4.29
N TYR A 110 1.66 13.58 -3.14
CA TYR A 110 0.30 13.13 -2.93
C TYR A 110 -0.72 14.22 -3.26
N GLU A 111 -1.74 13.88 -4.04
CA GLU A 111 -2.93 14.72 -4.23
C GLU A 111 -3.73 14.85 -2.92
N LYS A 112 -3.75 13.76 -2.15
CA LYS A 112 -4.39 13.71 -0.84
C LYS A 112 -3.66 12.73 0.06
N ILE A 113 -3.58 13.07 1.35
CA ILE A 113 -3.03 12.15 2.37
C ILE A 113 -4.10 11.87 3.41
N LEU A 114 -4.25 10.59 3.72
CA LEU A 114 -5.19 10.01 4.68
C LEU A 114 -4.44 9.47 5.89
N LEU A 115 -5.11 9.39 7.02
CA LEU A 115 -4.54 8.87 8.26
C LEU A 115 -5.01 7.43 8.53
N ASP A 116 -4.07 6.56 8.90
CA ASP A 116 -4.32 5.20 9.39
C ASP A 116 -3.58 5.01 10.72
N GLN A 117 -4.08 5.68 11.77
CA GLN A 117 -3.41 5.78 13.06
C GLN A 117 -3.30 4.43 13.78
N ASP A 118 -4.29 3.56 13.65
CA ASP A 118 -4.33 2.23 14.28
C ASP A 118 -3.92 1.10 13.32
N GLY A 119 -3.82 1.37 12.02
CA GLY A 119 -3.45 0.42 10.99
C GLY A 119 -4.60 -0.44 10.48
N THR A 120 -5.84 -0.13 10.86
CA THR A 120 -7.02 -0.91 10.48
C THR A 120 -7.27 -0.85 8.98
N ILE A 121 -7.14 0.34 8.36
CA ILE A 121 -7.35 0.54 6.93
C ILE A 121 -6.35 -0.30 6.12
N SER A 122 -5.08 -0.25 6.49
CA SER A 122 -4.03 -1.04 5.84
C SER A 122 -4.31 -2.55 5.88
N ILE A 123 -4.80 -3.05 7.02
CA ILE A 123 -5.20 -4.46 7.18
C ILE A 123 -6.38 -4.81 6.27
N GLU A 124 -7.40 -3.95 6.19
CA GLU A 124 -8.57 -4.17 5.33
C GLU A 124 -8.18 -4.19 3.83
N TRP A 125 -7.19 -3.40 3.44
CA TRP A 125 -6.60 -3.43 2.10
C TRP A 125 -5.69 -4.65 1.88
N GLY A 126 -5.47 -5.47 2.91
CA GLY A 126 -4.63 -6.65 2.85
C GLY A 126 -3.15 -6.31 2.73
N ALA A 127 -2.74 -5.14 3.22
CA ALA A 127 -1.34 -4.79 3.34
C ALA A 127 -0.65 -5.63 4.42
N ILE A 128 0.58 -6.01 4.17
CA ILE A 128 1.41 -6.80 5.10
C ILE A 128 2.58 -6.00 5.67
N GLY A 129 2.81 -4.80 5.13
CA GLY A 129 3.88 -3.91 5.58
C GLY A 129 3.86 -2.57 4.86
N VAL A 130 4.90 -1.78 5.06
CA VAL A 130 5.13 -0.51 4.36
C VAL A 130 6.53 -0.51 3.72
N PRO A 131 6.68 0.06 2.51
CA PRO A 131 5.61 0.58 1.67
C PRO A 131 4.86 -0.51 0.90
N GLU A 132 3.61 -0.25 0.60
CA GLU A 132 2.83 -1.01 -0.37
C GLU A 132 2.00 -0.06 -1.21
N THR A 133 1.88 -0.34 -2.51
CA THR A 133 1.16 0.52 -3.45
C THR A 133 0.13 -0.28 -4.23
N PHE A 134 -1.06 0.26 -4.36
CA PHE A 134 -2.17 -0.32 -5.10
C PHE A 134 -2.50 0.57 -6.29
N LEU A 135 -2.44 0.02 -7.49
CA LEU A 135 -2.95 0.68 -8.70
C LEU A 135 -4.46 0.42 -8.80
N ILE A 136 -5.23 1.48 -8.87
CA ILE A 136 -6.69 1.46 -8.86
C ILE A 136 -7.23 2.08 -10.15
N TYR A 137 -8.27 1.48 -10.70
CA TYR A 137 -9.08 2.01 -11.79
C TYR A 137 -10.51 1.46 -11.67
N GLN A 138 -11.51 2.29 -11.95
CA GLN A 138 -12.93 1.92 -11.88
C GLN A 138 -13.31 1.25 -10.54
N ASN A 139 -12.89 1.83 -9.43
CA ASN A 139 -13.13 1.32 -8.07
C ASN A 139 -12.63 -0.13 -7.84
N ARG A 140 -11.59 -0.56 -8.58
CA ARG A 140 -11.01 -1.89 -8.47
C ARG A 140 -9.49 -1.80 -8.35
N ILE A 141 -8.93 -2.67 -7.54
CA ILE A 141 -7.49 -2.87 -7.48
C ILE A 141 -7.06 -3.62 -8.73
N ILE A 142 -6.30 -2.96 -9.60
CA ILE A 142 -5.79 -3.53 -10.85
C ILE A 142 -4.49 -4.29 -10.59
N LYS A 143 -3.62 -3.71 -9.75
CA LYS A 143 -2.32 -4.30 -9.41
C LYS A 143 -1.89 -3.88 -8.01
N LYS A 144 -1.20 -4.77 -7.31
CA LYS A 144 -0.58 -4.52 -6.01
C LYS A 144 0.94 -4.65 -6.13
N PHE A 145 1.66 -3.67 -5.60
CA PHE A 145 3.12 -3.68 -5.46
C PHE A 145 3.46 -3.82 -3.97
N ILE A 146 4.22 -4.86 -3.63
CA ILE A 146 4.67 -5.14 -2.26
C ILE A 146 6.12 -4.69 -2.13
N GLY A 147 6.41 -3.88 -1.13
CA GLY A 147 7.70 -3.22 -0.98
C GLY A 147 7.85 -1.97 -1.87
N PRO A 148 9.05 -1.36 -1.89
CA PRO A 148 9.27 -0.10 -2.59
C PRO A 148 9.11 -0.25 -4.11
N LEU A 149 8.49 0.76 -4.72
CA LEU A 149 8.42 0.88 -6.17
C LEU A 149 9.85 0.97 -6.75
N ASN A 150 10.03 0.41 -7.93
CA ASN A 150 11.29 0.39 -8.67
C ASN A 150 11.05 0.61 -10.18
N GLU A 151 12.09 0.57 -10.98
CA GLU A 151 11.98 0.79 -12.44
C GLU A 151 10.99 -0.16 -13.13
N ASN A 152 10.95 -1.44 -12.73
CA ASN A 152 9.99 -2.40 -13.26
C ASN A 152 8.55 -2.00 -12.89
N SER A 153 8.34 -1.52 -11.65
CA SER A 153 7.04 -1.02 -11.21
C SER A 153 6.57 0.17 -12.05
N ILE A 154 7.48 1.09 -12.40
CA ILE A 154 7.19 2.24 -13.27
C ILE A 154 6.76 1.77 -14.65
N ILE A 155 7.51 0.83 -15.25
CA ILE A 155 7.18 0.27 -16.57
C ILE A 155 5.79 -0.37 -16.56
N ASP A 156 5.50 -1.18 -15.54
CA ASP A 156 4.20 -1.84 -15.37
C ASP A 156 3.05 -0.83 -15.25
N ILE A 157 3.22 0.20 -14.40
CA ILE A 157 2.23 1.26 -14.22
C ILE A 157 1.99 1.97 -15.56
N GLN A 158 3.05 2.40 -16.25
CA GLN A 158 2.96 3.12 -17.50
C GLN A 158 2.34 2.30 -18.64
N GLN A 159 2.49 0.99 -18.63
CA GLN A 159 1.84 0.10 -19.59
C GLN A 159 0.33 -0.03 -19.36
N ILE A 160 -0.12 0.04 -18.12
CA ILE A 160 -1.53 -0.11 -17.75
C ILE A 160 -2.31 1.19 -17.98
N ILE A 161 -1.70 2.36 -17.70
CA ILE A 161 -2.38 3.67 -17.78
C ILE A 161 -2.34 4.33 -19.18
N LYS A 162 -1.91 3.57 -20.20
CA LYS A 162 -1.82 4.05 -21.60
C LYS A 162 -3.18 4.19 -22.27
#